data_16b5a005d972b20bc51ab57445a3316d
#
_entry.id   16b5a005d972b20bc51ab57445a3316d
#
_cell.length_a   1.000
_cell.length_b   1.000
_cell.length_c   1.000
_cell.angle_alpha   90.00
_cell.angle_beta   90.00
_cell.angle_gamma   90.00
#
_symmetry.space_group_name_H-M   'P 1'
#
loop_
_entity.id
_entity.type
_entity.pdbx_description
1 polymer ?
#
loop_
_entity_poly.entity_id
_entity_poly.type
_entity_poly.pdbx_seq_one_letter_code
_entity_poly.pdbx_strand_id
1 'polypeptide(L)'
;MNKSLLEFIGEFIGTFIIVFFGCGSVMSATLFESFDGLFQIAFVWIIGVTLAIYSSRRYSDAHLNPAVSIAMLVAGKMKLKQLPHYLFGQFIGAFASATVLYIIYGEFITDYELTNHIVRGEANSVITASMFGEFFPNPGFSDVINSASENQAFGAEFFGTFILVYMIFWLIHAKNESQYTPLLIGMTVGGLICLLAPISQGGFNPARDFGPRLFSYFAGWGEAAFPAPSYSFLTVYIVGPICGGVVASILFKLFHSQKLK
;
A
#
# COMPACT_ATOMS: atom_id res chain seq x y z
N MET A 1 -26.64 12.86 1.50
CA MET A 1 -25.30 12.92 2.09
C MET A 1 -24.43 13.85 1.25
N ASN A 2 -23.59 14.71 1.85
CA ASN A 2 -22.72 15.63 1.13
C ASN A 2 -21.72 14.82 0.28
N LYS A 3 -21.41 15.29 -0.95
CA LYS A 3 -20.47 14.61 -1.87
C LYS A 3 -19.09 14.37 -1.25
N SER A 4 -18.55 15.37 -0.54
CA SER A 4 -17.26 15.26 0.15
C SER A 4 -17.25 14.17 1.22
N LEU A 5 -18.37 13.98 1.94
CA LEU A 5 -18.50 12.92 2.93
C LEU A 5 -18.58 11.54 2.26
N LEU A 6 -19.27 11.43 1.12
CA LEU A 6 -19.30 10.19 0.34
C LEU A 6 -17.92 9.81 -0.17
N GLU A 7 -17.18 10.78 -0.73
CA GLU A 7 -15.80 10.60 -1.19
C GLU A 7 -14.89 10.10 -0.05
N PHE A 8 -14.97 10.76 1.12
CA PHE A 8 -14.24 10.31 2.32
C PHE A 8 -14.61 8.88 2.71
N ILE A 9 -15.90 8.54 2.79
CA ILE A 9 -16.37 7.20 3.17
C ILE A 9 -15.90 6.15 2.18
N GLY A 10 -15.97 6.42 0.88
CA GLY A 10 -15.49 5.50 -0.16
C GLY A 10 -14.00 5.20 -0.01
N GLU A 11 -13.19 6.24 0.13
CA GLU A 11 -11.74 6.08 0.31
C GLU A 11 -11.38 5.40 1.64
N PHE A 12 -12.12 5.70 2.72
CA PHE A 12 -11.98 5.04 4.02
C PHE A 12 -12.25 3.53 3.91
N ILE A 13 -13.42 3.15 3.39
CA ILE A 13 -13.82 1.73 3.27
C ILE A 13 -12.84 0.98 2.38
N GLY A 14 -12.52 1.53 1.22
CA GLY A 14 -11.62 0.85 0.29
C GLY A 14 -10.22 0.67 0.84
N THR A 15 -9.63 1.72 1.44
CA THR A 15 -8.27 1.60 2.01
C THR A 15 -8.26 0.71 3.25
N PHE A 16 -9.32 0.74 4.07
CA PHE A 16 -9.49 -0.22 5.16
C PHE A 16 -9.44 -1.66 4.64
N ILE A 17 -10.19 -1.99 3.59
CA ILE A 17 -10.22 -3.34 3.01
C ILE A 17 -8.84 -3.74 2.46
N ILE A 18 -8.17 -2.85 1.71
CA ILE A 18 -6.81 -3.14 1.19
C ILE A 18 -5.87 -3.53 2.32
N VAL A 19 -5.81 -2.71 3.37
CA VAL A 19 -4.90 -2.93 4.50
C VAL A 19 -5.30 -4.16 5.30
N PHE A 20 -6.60 -4.41 5.49
CA PHE A 20 -7.08 -5.59 6.21
C PHE A 20 -6.63 -6.89 5.55
N PHE A 21 -6.84 -7.02 4.24
CA PHE A 21 -6.39 -8.20 3.50
C PHE A 21 -4.86 -8.25 3.40
N GLY A 22 -4.23 -7.13 3.07
CA GLY A 22 -2.81 -7.06 2.82
C GLY A 22 -1.97 -7.31 4.07
N CYS A 23 -2.11 -6.48 5.10
CA CYS A 23 -1.39 -6.68 6.37
C CYS A 23 -1.81 -7.97 7.07
N GLY A 24 -3.11 -8.34 7.00
CA GLY A 24 -3.59 -9.60 7.54
C GLY A 24 -2.94 -10.81 6.90
N SER A 25 -2.67 -10.80 5.59
CA SER A 25 -1.93 -11.88 4.92
C SER A 25 -0.48 -11.97 5.37
N VAL A 26 0.19 -10.83 5.58
CA VAL A 26 1.56 -10.80 6.11
C VAL A 26 1.58 -11.33 7.56
N MET A 27 0.63 -10.91 8.41
CA MET A 27 0.49 -11.43 9.77
C MET A 27 0.27 -12.94 9.78
N SER A 28 -0.64 -13.45 8.95
CA SER A 28 -0.91 -14.89 8.86
C SER A 28 0.30 -15.68 8.37
N ALA A 29 1.05 -15.15 7.41
CA ALA A 29 2.28 -15.76 6.92
C ALA A 29 3.35 -15.83 8.00
N THR A 30 3.57 -14.73 8.72
CA THR A 30 4.65 -14.61 9.71
C THR A 30 4.32 -15.37 11.00
N LEU A 31 3.08 -15.27 11.49
CA LEU A 31 2.72 -15.81 12.81
C LEU A 31 2.39 -17.30 12.76
N PHE A 32 1.83 -17.78 11.66
CA PHE A 32 1.29 -19.14 11.55
C PHE A 32 1.95 -19.98 10.46
N GLU A 33 2.91 -19.41 9.73
CA GLU A 33 3.54 -20.09 8.57
C GLU A 33 2.47 -20.62 7.59
N SER A 34 1.34 -19.89 7.47
CA SER A 34 0.14 -20.35 6.76
C SER A 34 0.28 -20.28 5.23
N PHE A 35 1.35 -19.69 4.72
CA PHE A 35 1.64 -19.55 3.31
C PHE A 35 3.04 -20.03 2.96
N ASP A 36 3.17 -20.83 1.89
CA ASP A 36 4.44 -21.40 1.44
C ASP A 36 5.32 -20.40 0.67
N GLY A 37 4.84 -19.18 0.41
CA GLY A 37 5.63 -18.18 -0.29
C GLY A 37 4.89 -16.91 -0.66
N LEU A 38 5.66 -15.98 -1.25
CA LEU A 38 5.20 -14.63 -1.59
C LEU A 38 3.97 -14.60 -2.52
N PHE A 39 3.84 -15.58 -3.41
CA PHE A 39 2.71 -15.62 -4.36
C PHE A 39 1.37 -15.74 -3.64
N GLN A 40 1.26 -16.52 -2.58
CA GLN A 40 0.01 -16.66 -1.82
C GLN A 40 -0.34 -15.35 -1.10
N ILE A 41 0.66 -14.66 -0.52
CA ILE A 41 0.47 -13.32 0.05
C ILE A 41 -0.01 -12.35 -1.04
N ALA A 42 0.67 -12.33 -2.20
CA ALA A 42 0.28 -11.49 -3.33
C ALA A 42 -1.13 -11.80 -3.85
N PHE A 43 -1.55 -13.06 -3.82
CA PHE A 43 -2.91 -13.47 -4.20
C PHE A 43 -3.97 -12.89 -3.26
N VAL A 44 -3.71 -12.86 -1.95
CA VAL A 44 -4.61 -12.20 -0.98
C VAL A 44 -4.69 -10.70 -1.24
N TRP A 45 -3.57 -10.06 -1.61
CA TRP A 45 -3.55 -8.66 -2.05
C TRP A 45 -4.40 -8.42 -3.30
N ILE A 46 -4.35 -9.32 -4.31
CA ILE A 46 -5.22 -9.24 -5.50
C ILE A 46 -6.69 -9.21 -5.09
N ILE A 47 -7.10 -10.12 -4.21
CA ILE A 47 -8.46 -10.18 -3.69
C ILE A 47 -8.82 -8.89 -2.94
N GLY A 48 -7.97 -8.46 -2.01
CA GLY A 48 -8.19 -7.26 -1.20
C GLY A 48 -8.38 -6.01 -2.05
N VAL A 49 -7.47 -5.75 -2.99
CA VAL A 49 -7.55 -4.60 -3.91
C VAL A 49 -8.81 -4.67 -4.78
N THR A 50 -9.12 -5.84 -5.31
CA THR A 50 -10.31 -6.04 -6.16
C THR A 50 -11.60 -5.73 -5.39
N LEU A 51 -11.76 -6.31 -4.21
CA LEU A 51 -12.93 -6.08 -3.36
C LEU A 51 -13.03 -4.64 -2.87
N ALA A 52 -11.90 -4.03 -2.53
CA ALA A 52 -11.82 -2.65 -2.11
C ALA A 52 -12.36 -1.70 -3.18
N ILE A 53 -11.93 -1.85 -4.44
CA ILE A 53 -12.39 -1.02 -5.55
C ILE A 53 -13.90 -1.26 -5.80
N TYR A 54 -14.36 -2.49 -5.82
CA TYR A 54 -15.80 -2.79 -6.00
C TYR A 54 -16.66 -2.19 -4.88
N SER A 55 -16.18 -2.22 -3.62
CA SER A 55 -16.93 -1.73 -2.47
C SER A 55 -16.98 -0.20 -2.41
N SER A 56 -15.92 0.48 -2.85
CA SER A 56 -15.77 1.93 -2.68
C SER A 56 -16.22 2.76 -3.89
N ARG A 57 -16.14 2.21 -5.13
CA ARG A 57 -16.44 2.95 -6.37
C ARG A 57 -17.87 3.51 -6.46
N ARG A 58 -18.78 3.08 -5.56
CA ARG A 58 -20.12 3.65 -5.46
C ARG A 58 -20.13 5.02 -4.77
N TYR A 59 -19.11 5.31 -3.98
CA TYR A 59 -19.03 6.48 -3.10
C TYR A 59 -17.94 7.47 -3.53
N SER A 60 -16.82 6.96 -4.05
CA SER A 60 -15.69 7.73 -4.58
C SER A 60 -15.23 7.16 -5.93
N ASP A 61 -14.18 7.77 -6.53
CA ASP A 61 -13.53 7.20 -7.71
C ASP A 61 -12.57 6.04 -7.34
N ALA A 62 -12.57 5.60 -6.08
CA ALA A 62 -11.81 4.47 -5.55
C ALA A 62 -10.30 4.57 -5.85
N HIS A 63 -9.68 5.68 -5.50
CA HIS A 63 -8.23 5.84 -5.63
C HIS A 63 -7.48 5.00 -4.59
N LEU A 64 -7.93 5.00 -3.33
CA LEU A 64 -7.47 4.17 -2.21
C LEU A 64 -5.95 4.28 -1.96
N ASN A 65 -5.32 5.31 -2.52
CA ASN A 65 -3.88 5.50 -2.56
C ASN A 65 -3.55 6.99 -2.80
N PRO A 66 -2.79 7.66 -1.93
CA PRO A 66 -2.37 9.04 -2.11
C PRO A 66 -1.60 9.29 -3.42
N ALA A 67 -0.71 8.37 -3.83
CA ALA A 67 0.04 8.51 -5.07
C ALA A 67 -0.89 8.47 -6.30
N VAL A 68 -1.91 7.61 -6.29
CA VAL A 68 -2.96 7.57 -7.32
C VAL A 68 -3.77 8.87 -7.30
N SER A 69 -4.19 9.36 -6.13
CA SER A 69 -4.97 10.59 -6.01
C SER A 69 -4.21 11.81 -6.56
N ILE A 70 -2.93 11.93 -6.24
CA ILE A 70 -2.06 13.00 -6.76
C ILE A 70 -1.87 12.84 -8.28
N ALA A 71 -1.66 11.63 -8.77
CA ALA A 71 -1.55 11.36 -10.20
C ALA A 71 -2.83 11.75 -10.98
N MET A 72 -4.00 11.44 -10.42
CA MET A 72 -5.30 11.83 -11.00
C MET A 72 -5.50 13.35 -11.00
N LEU A 73 -5.03 14.04 -9.95
CA LEU A 73 -5.01 15.49 -9.91
C LEU A 73 -4.13 16.09 -11.02
N VAL A 74 -2.89 15.58 -11.17
CA VAL A 74 -1.94 16.01 -12.21
C VAL A 74 -2.49 15.72 -13.62
N ALA A 75 -3.19 14.61 -13.79
CA ALA A 75 -3.88 14.28 -15.05
C ALA A 75 -5.07 15.20 -15.36
N GLY A 76 -5.54 15.99 -14.40
CA GLY A 76 -6.76 16.79 -14.53
C GLY A 76 -8.05 15.97 -14.44
N LYS A 77 -7.98 14.75 -13.93
CA LYS A 77 -9.12 13.85 -13.71
C LYS A 77 -9.75 14.01 -12.31
N MET A 78 -9.12 14.78 -11.44
CA MET A 78 -9.56 15.09 -10.07
C MET A 78 -9.45 16.59 -9.83
N LYS A 79 -10.37 17.18 -9.04
CA LYS A 79 -10.31 18.58 -8.63
C LYS A 79 -9.52 18.70 -7.31
N LEU A 80 -8.69 19.74 -7.19
CA LEU A 80 -7.86 19.97 -5.99
C LEU A 80 -8.68 19.95 -4.68
N LYS A 81 -9.91 20.48 -4.69
CA LYS A 81 -10.81 20.50 -3.54
C LYS A 81 -11.24 19.11 -3.04
N GLN A 82 -11.12 18.06 -3.84
CA GLN A 82 -11.47 16.68 -3.48
C GLN A 82 -10.29 15.99 -2.77
N LEU A 83 -9.05 16.40 -3.06
CA LEU A 83 -7.84 15.74 -2.58
C LEU A 83 -7.81 15.56 -1.05
N PRO A 84 -8.14 16.57 -0.20
CA PRO A 84 -8.15 16.39 1.24
C PRO A 84 -9.09 15.27 1.71
N HIS A 85 -10.29 15.16 1.15
CA HIS A 85 -11.27 14.14 1.54
C HIS A 85 -10.78 12.73 1.20
N TYR A 86 -10.12 12.58 0.05
CA TYR A 86 -9.49 11.33 -0.35
C TYR A 86 -8.34 10.96 0.60
N LEU A 87 -7.39 11.87 0.80
CA LEU A 87 -6.24 11.59 1.67
C LEU A 87 -6.66 11.25 3.10
N PHE A 88 -7.56 12.04 3.71
CA PHE A 88 -8.03 11.74 5.06
C PHE A 88 -8.75 10.39 5.13
N GLY A 89 -9.61 10.06 4.15
CA GLY A 89 -10.27 8.76 4.08
C GLY A 89 -9.25 7.62 4.01
N GLN A 90 -8.26 7.76 3.15
CA GLN A 90 -7.20 6.76 2.94
C GLN A 90 -6.37 6.52 4.20
N PHE A 91 -5.81 7.56 4.81
CA PHE A 91 -4.96 7.41 6.00
C PHE A 91 -5.75 6.90 7.22
N ILE A 92 -6.95 7.42 7.47
CA ILE A 92 -7.77 6.99 8.61
C ILE A 92 -8.28 5.56 8.38
N GLY A 93 -8.65 5.18 7.15
CA GLY A 93 -9.04 3.83 6.81
C GLY A 93 -7.92 2.82 7.03
N ALA A 94 -6.69 3.16 6.61
CA ALA A 94 -5.51 2.34 6.83
C ALA A 94 -5.18 2.16 8.32
N PHE A 95 -5.19 3.25 9.09
CA PHE A 95 -4.95 3.21 10.54
C PHE A 95 -6.03 2.38 11.28
N ALA A 96 -7.30 2.58 10.94
CA ALA A 96 -8.41 1.83 11.53
C ALA A 96 -8.30 0.32 11.23
N SER A 97 -7.87 -0.04 10.01
CA SER A 97 -7.65 -1.44 9.65
C SER A 97 -6.52 -2.07 10.48
N ALA A 98 -5.39 -1.37 10.65
CA ALA A 98 -4.31 -1.83 11.51
C ALA A 98 -4.76 -2.04 12.96
N THR A 99 -5.59 -1.13 13.47
CA THR A 99 -6.20 -1.25 14.81
C THR A 99 -7.03 -2.53 14.92
N VAL A 100 -7.90 -2.80 13.95
CA VAL A 100 -8.74 -4.03 13.95
C VAL A 100 -7.89 -5.28 13.82
N LEU A 101 -6.88 -5.27 12.95
CA LEU A 101 -5.93 -6.39 12.85
C LEU A 101 -5.19 -6.64 14.16
N TYR A 102 -4.75 -5.60 14.85
CA TYR A 102 -4.09 -5.75 16.15
C TYR A 102 -5.04 -6.30 17.23
N ILE A 103 -6.31 -5.93 17.21
CA ILE A 103 -7.31 -6.54 18.11
C ILE A 103 -7.44 -8.05 17.85
N ILE A 104 -7.35 -8.47 16.58
CA ILE A 104 -7.48 -9.88 16.19
C ILE A 104 -6.19 -10.67 16.45
N TYR A 105 -5.03 -10.10 16.10
CA TYR A 105 -3.74 -10.80 16.08
C TYR A 105 -2.82 -10.47 17.25
N GLY A 106 -3.16 -9.49 18.11
CA GLY A 106 -2.25 -8.93 19.11
C GLY A 106 -1.69 -9.95 20.11
N GLU A 107 -2.51 -10.90 20.57
CA GLU A 107 -2.05 -11.99 21.43
C GLU A 107 -1.08 -12.91 20.69
N PHE A 108 -1.37 -13.29 19.45
CA PHE A 108 -0.48 -14.12 18.63
C PHE A 108 0.85 -13.42 18.31
N ILE A 109 0.82 -12.09 18.11
CA ILE A 109 2.05 -11.30 17.94
C ILE A 109 2.87 -11.36 19.23
N THR A 110 2.25 -11.22 20.39
CA THR A 110 2.93 -11.28 21.69
C THR A 110 3.54 -12.68 21.94
N ASP A 111 2.81 -13.74 21.65
CA ASP A 111 3.29 -15.11 21.77
C ASP A 111 4.46 -15.40 20.81
N TYR A 112 4.37 -14.90 19.58
CA TYR A 112 5.46 -14.99 18.61
C TYR A 112 6.72 -14.24 19.10
N GLU A 113 6.55 -13.02 19.62
CA GLU A 113 7.65 -12.23 20.18
C GLU A 113 8.32 -12.94 21.36
N LEU A 114 7.53 -13.48 22.29
CA LEU A 114 8.06 -14.24 23.44
C LEU A 114 8.82 -15.50 22.99
N THR A 115 8.27 -16.26 22.06
CA THR A 115 8.86 -17.50 21.56
C THR A 115 10.19 -17.25 20.84
N ASN A 116 10.29 -16.13 20.12
CA ASN A 116 11.47 -15.76 19.33
C ASN A 116 12.41 -14.79 20.06
N HIS A 117 12.21 -14.56 21.36
CA HIS A 117 13.01 -13.64 22.17
C HIS A 117 13.07 -12.21 21.60
N ILE A 118 11.98 -11.76 21.02
CA ILE A 118 11.83 -10.40 20.48
C ILE A 118 11.31 -9.49 21.59
N VAL A 119 11.96 -8.34 21.75
CA VAL A 119 11.51 -7.31 22.69
C VAL A 119 10.89 -6.18 21.87
N ARG A 120 9.58 -6.02 21.99
CA ARG A 120 8.85 -4.99 21.23
C ARG A 120 9.41 -3.59 21.53
N GLY A 121 9.68 -2.82 20.48
CA GLY A 121 10.31 -1.51 20.54
C GLY A 121 11.83 -1.53 20.41
N GLU A 122 12.46 -2.71 20.56
CA GLU A 122 13.88 -2.88 20.30
C GLU A 122 14.14 -3.23 18.82
N ALA A 123 15.41 -3.15 18.40
CA ALA A 123 15.81 -3.35 17.00
C ALA A 123 15.40 -4.72 16.43
N ASN A 124 15.32 -5.76 17.26
CA ASN A 124 14.89 -7.09 16.84
C ASN A 124 13.38 -7.21 16.60
N SER A 125 12.58 -6.21 17.00
CA SER A 125 11.13 -6.19 16.74
C SER A 125 10.74 -5.70 15.35
N VAL A 126 11.70 -5.39 14.47
CA VAL A 126 11.45 -4.99 13.08
C VAL A 126 10.63 -6.05 12.34
N ILE A 127 10.85 -7.35 12.61
CA ILE A 127 10.09 -8.43 11.97
C ILE A 127 8.58 -8.35 12.29
N THR A 128 8.22 -8.00 13.53
CA THR A 128 6.82 -7.83 13.92
C THR A 128 6.26 -6.46 13.54
N ALA A 129 7.09 -5.40 13.52
CA ALA A 129 6.73 -4.09 12.99
C ALA A 129 6.42 -4.14 11.49
N SER A 130 7.14 -4.97 10.72
CA SER A 130 6.99 -5.12 9.27
C SER A 130 5.67 -5.80 8.84
N MET A 131 4.90 -6.32 9.79
CA MET A 131 3.52 -6.77 9.53
C MET A 131 2.56 -5.59 9.30
N PHE A 132 2.96 -4.38 9.70
CA PHE A 132 2.17 -3.14 9.60
C PHE A 132 2.70 -2.23 8.51
N GLY A 133 3.89 -1.67 8.68
CA GLY A 133 4.56 -0.80 7.71
C GLY A 133 5.64 -1.53 6.92
N GLU A 134 6.05 -0.97 5.80
CA GLU A 134 7.01 -1.59 4.90
C GLU A 134 8.46 -1.29 5.31
N PHE A 135 9.35 -2.24 5.08
CA PHE A 135 10.78 -2.13 5.38
C PHE A 135 11.64 -2.52 4.18
N PHE A 136 12.85 -1.98 4.17
CA PHE A 136 13.90 -2.39 3.24
C PHE A 136 15.25 -2.53 3.99
N PRO A 137 16.05 -3.56 3.73
CA PRO A 137 15.62 -4.78 3.02
C PRO A 137 14.38 -5.40 3.68
N ASN A 138 13.60 -6.17 2.90
CA ASN A 138 12.42 -6.84 3.45
C ASN A 138 12.84 -7.85 4.53
N PRO A 139 12.38 -7.70 5.79
CA PRO A 139 12.77 -8.60 6.87
C PRO A 139 12.38 -10.07 6.63
N GLY A 140 11.29 -10.32 5.88
CA GLY A 140 10.86 -11.67 5.51
C GLY A 140 11.79 -12.38 4.50
N PHE A 141 12.81 -11.70 3.98
CA PHE A 141 13.82 -12.24 3.05
C PHE A 141 15.24 -12.03 3.56
N SER A 142 15.44 -11.80 4.85
CA SER A 142 16.75 -11.51 5.47
C SER A 142 17.80 -12.59 5.19
N ASP A 143 17.40 -13.86 5.06
CA ASP A 143 18.30 -14.98 4.77
C ASP A 143 18.82 -14.99 3.32
N VAL A 144 18.16 -14.26 2.43
CA VAL A 144 18.47 -14.23 0.98
C VAL A 144 18.99 -12.86 0.54
N ILE A 145 18.45 -11.78 1.12
CA ILE A 145 18.75 -10.40 0.71
C ILE A 145 19.19 -9.60 1.95
N ASN A 146 20.50 -9.49 2.14
CA ASN A 146 21.08 -8.77 3.28
C ASN A 146 21.34 -7.27 3.01
N SER A 147 21.13 -6.77 1.79
CA SER A 147 21.58 -5.44 1.40
C SER A 147 20.72 -4.84 0.28
N ALA A 148 19.49 -4.43 0.57
CA ALA A 148 18.82 -3.47 -0.29
C ALA A 148 19.16 -2.05 0.19
N SER A 149 19.80 -1.25 -0.67
CA SER A 149 20.07 0.15 -0.39
C SER A 149 18.77 1.00 -0.49
N GLU A 150 18.78 2.17 0.15
CA GLU A 150 17.67 3.13 0.03
C GLU A 150 17.35 3.48 -1.43
N ASN A 151 18.38 3.63 -2.28
CA ASN A 151 18.19 3.91 -3.71
C ASN A 151 17.51 2.75 -4.46
N GLN A 152 17.82 1.51 -4.12
CA GLN A 152 17.16 0.34 -4.71
C GLN A 152 15.71 0.23 -4.26
N ALA A 153 15.44 0.44 -2.97
CA ALA A 153 14.10 0.47 -2.42
C ALA A 153 13.27 1.64 -3.00
N PHE A 154 13.85 2.84 -3.10
CA PHE A 154 13.21 3.97 -3.77
C PHE A 154 12.89 3.64 -5.24
N GLY A 155 13.83 3.03 -5.96
CA GLY A 155 13.61 2.58 -7.35
C GLY A 155 12.47 1.57 -7.46
N ALA A 156 12.39 0.60 -6.56
CA ALA A 156 11.32 -0.40 -6.53
C ALA A 156 9.95 0.26 -6.29
N GLU A 157 9.85 1.16 -5.33
CA GLU A 157 8.62 1.89 -5.04
C GLU A 157 8.22 2.87 -6.15
N PHE A 158 9.19 3.59 -6.71
CA PHE A 158 8.97 4.50 -7.83
C PHE A 158 8.46 3.75 -9.06
N PHE A 159 9.18 2.73 -9.55
CA PHE A 159 8.80 2.00 -10.75
C PHE A 159 7.57 1.13 -10.54
N GLY A 160 7.40 0.52 -9.37
CA GLY A 160 6.20 -0.22 -9.02
C GLY A 160 4.96 0.68 -9.08
N THR A 161 5.01 1.85 -8.46
CA THR A 161 3.90 2.81 -8.51
C THR A 161 3.72 3.43 -9.89
N PHE A 162 4.80 3.69 -10.62
CA PHE A 162 4.74 4.14 -12.01
C PHE A 162 3.95 3.16 -12.88
N ILE A 163 4.29 1.87 -12.83
CA ILE A 163 3.59 0.82 -13.59
C ILE A 163 2.13 0.72 -13.14
N LEU A 164 1.89 0.68 -11.83
CA LEU A 164 0.53 0.61 -11.28
C LEU A 164 -0.34 1.76 -11.80
N VAL A 165 0.10 3.00 -11.67
CA VAL A 165 -0.67 4.19 -12.09
C VAL A 165 -0.84 4.23 -13.60
N TYR A 166 0.19 3.88 -14.36
CA TYR A 166 0.12 3.82 -15.82
C TYR A 166 -0.93 2.80 -16.28
N MET A 167 -0.95 1.61 -15.65
CA MET A 167 -1.96 0.58 -15.91
C MET A 167 -3.36 1.01 -15.48
N ILE A 168 -3.51 1.70 -14.34
CA ILE A 168 -4.81 2.29 -13.95
C ILE A 168 -5.33 3.22 -15.04
N PHE A 169 -4.51 4.15 -15.55
CA PHE A 169 -4.94 5.05 -16.62
C PHE A 169 -5.37 4.31 -17.91
N TRP A 170 -4.66 3.24 -18.26
CA TRP A 170 -5.03 2.39 -19.39
C TRP A 170 -6.35 1.67 -19.17
N LEU A 171 -6.56 1.11 -17.98
CA LEU A 171 -7.72 0.29 -17.64
C LEU A 171 -9.00 1.12 -17.49
N ILE A 172 -8.89 2.37 -17.01
CA ILE A 172 -10.02 3.31 -16.90
C ILE A 172 -10.23 4.13 -18.18
N HIS A 173 -9.41 3.92 -19.22
CA HIS A 173 -9.61 4.57 -20.50
C HIS A 173 -10.88 4.01 -21.18
N ALA A 174 -11.74 4.89 -21.72
CA ALA A 174 -13.07 4.53 -22.22
C ALA A 174 -13.12 3.34 -23.19
N LYS A 175 -12.02 3.06 -23.92
CA LYS A 175 -11.92 1.89 -24.82
C LYS A 175 -11.63 0.58 -24.11
N ASN A 176 -11.09 0.62 -22.88
CA ASN A 176 -10.64 -0.54 -22.12
C ASN A 176 -11.46 -0.77 -20.85
N GLU A 177 -12.23 0.24 -20.41
CA GLU A 177 -13.02 0.14 -19.19
C GLU A 177 -14.01 -1.03 -19.27
N SER A 178 -13.98 -1.87 -18.27
CA SER A 178 -14.84 -3.04 -18.16
C SER A 178 -15.20 -3.34 -16.71
N GLN A 179 -16.16 -4.25 -16.53
CA GLN A 179 -16.47 -4.75 -15.18
C GLN A 179 -15.28 -5.44 -14.50
N TYR A 180 -14.30 -5.92 -15.27
CA TYR A 180 -13.09 -6.59 -14.75
C TYR A 180 -11.97 -5.62 -14.39
N THR A 181 -12.12 -4.31 -14.63
CA THR A 181 -11.11 -3.29 -14.31
C THR A 181 -10.58 -3.41 -12.87
N PRO A 182 -11.41 -3.58 -11.82
CA PRO A 182 -10.91 -3.76 -10.46
C PRO A 182 -10.02 -5.00 -10.29
N LEU A 183 -10.39 -6.12 -10.90
CA LEU A 183 -9.59 -7.35 -10.87
C LEU A 183 -8.23 -7.14 -11.56
N LEU A 184 -8.22 -6.50 -12.73
CA LEU A 184 -6.98 -6.25 -13.46
C LEU A 184 -6.04 -5.30 -12.72
N ILE A 185 -6.58 -4.31 -11.99
CA ILE A 185 -5.80 -3.46 -11.08
C ILE A 185 -5.23 -4.32 -9.93
N GLY A 186 -6.05 -5.16 -9.31
CA GLY A 186 -5.60 -6.09 -8.27
C GLY A 186 -4.48 -7.01 -8.78
N MET A 187 -4.63 -7.61 -9.96
CA MET A 187 -3.61 -8.45 -10.59
C MET A 187 -2.31 -7.68 -10.88
N THR A 188 -2.40 -6.40 -11.26
CA THR A 188 -1.22 -5.54 -11.43
C THR A 188 -0.49 -5.38 -10.10
N VAL A 189 -1.21 -5.08 -9.00
CA VAL A 189 -0.61 -4.98 -7.66
C VAL A 189 0.05 -6.29 -7.25
N GLY A 190 -0.65 -7.42 -7.37
CA GLY A 190 -0.08 -8.73 -7.00
C GLY A 190 1.15 -9.12 -7.81
N GLY A 191 1.14 -8.84 -9.12
CA GLY A 191 2.30 -9.05 -9.97
C GLY A 191 3.51 -8.21 -9.55
N LEU A 192 3.28 -6.93 -9.21
CA LEU A 192 4.33 -6.03 -8.73
C LEU A 192 4.86 -6.46 -7.36
N ILE A 193 4.00 -6.95 -6.46
CA ILE A 193 4.42 -7.53 -5.17
C ILE A 193 5.37 -8.71 -5.42
N CYS A 194 5.01 -9.66 -6.28
CA CYS A 194 5.88 -10.80 -6.60
C CYS A 194 7.26 -10.40 -7.10
N LEU A 195 7.36 -9.27 -7.81
CA LEU A 195 8.63 -8.81 -8.39
C LEU A 195 9.47 -7.95 -7.44
N LEU A 196 8.83 -7.09 -6.64
CA LEU A 196 9.51 -5.99 -5.94
C LEU A 196 9.47 -6.12 -4.41
N ALA A 197 8.55 -6.91 -3.85
CA ALA A 197 8.45 -7.06 -2.41
C ALA A 197 9.71 -7.67 -1.74
N PRO A 198 10.50 -8.53 -2.36
CA PRO A 198 11.78 -8.93 -1.77
C PRO A 198 12.72 -7.75 -1.46
N ILE A 199 12.64 -6.65 -2.23
CA ILE A 199 13.50 -5.46 -2.06
C ILE A 199 12.91 -4.50 -1.03
N SER A 200 11.62 -4.09 -1.21
CA SER A 200 10.99 -2.99 -0.45
C SER A 200 9.67 -3.37 0.21
N GLN A 201 9.34 -4.64 0.29
CA GLN A 201 8.00 -5.18 0.63
C GLN A 201 6.88 -4.79 -0.35
N GLY A 202 7.10 -3.83 -1.27
CA GLY A 202 6.13 -3.49 -2.32
C GLY A 202 4.95 -2.68 -1.81
N GLY A 203 5.22 -1.55 -1.19
CA GLY A 203 4.19 -0.68 -0.62
C GLY A 203 3.32 0.00 -1.66
N PHE A 204 3.92 0.69 -2.60
CA PHE A 204 3.29 1.44 -3.74
C PHE A 204 2.17 2.41 -3.33
N ASN A 205 1.92 2.57 -2.04
CA ASN A 205 0.78 3.30 -1.51
C ASN A 205 1.13 3.97 -0.17
N PRO A 206 1.32 5.29 -0.15
CA PRO A 206 1.68 6.02 1.06
C PRO A 206 0.70 5.83 2.23
N ALA A 207 -0.59 5.68 1.99
CA ALA A 207 -1.55 5.47 3.08
C ALA A 207 -1.50 4.05 3.64
N ARG A 208 -1.32 3.05 2.75
CA ARG A 208 -1.17 1.65 3.13
C ARG A 208 0.08 1.42 3.98
N ASP A 209 1.15 2.20 3.74
CA ASP A 209 2.36 2.13 4.56
C ASP A 209 2.22 2.95 5.84
N PHE A 210 1.98 4.25 5.73
CA PHE A 210 2.07 5.17 6.85
C PHE A 210 0.94 5.01 7.88
N GLY A 211 -0.27 4.65 7.48
CA GLY A 211 -1.38 4.46 8.42
C GLY A 211 -1.09 3.35 9.43
N PRO A 212 -0.81 2.11 9.00
CA PRO A 212 -0.44 1.01 9.88
C PRO A 212 0.89 1.22 10.62
N ARG A 213 1.87 1.86 9.99
CA ARG A 213 3.14 2.25 10.61
C ARG A 213 2.92 3.17 11.79
N LEU A 214 2.09 4.19 11.64
CA LEU A 214 1.74 5.11 12.72
C LEU A 214 0.99 4.38 13.85
N PHE A 215 0.11 3.43 13.51
CA PHE A 215 -0.54 2.58 14.49
C PHE A 215 0.50 1.77 15.29
N SER A 216 1.42 1.07 14.62
CA SER A 216 2.44 0.26 15.31
C SER A 216 3.35 1.09 16.20
N TYR A 217 3.71 2.31 15.79
CA TYR A 217 4.45 3.24 16.65
C TYR A 217 3.74 3.44 18.01
N PHE A 218 2.44 3.73 18.00
CA PHE A 218 1.67 3.93 19.23
C PHE A 218 1.36 2.62 19.98
N ALA A 219 1.34 1.48 19.29
CA ALA A 219 1.07 0.17 19.87
C ALA A 219 2.30 -0.50 20.53
N GLY A 220 3.39 0.25 20.70
CA GLY A 220 4.55 -0.15 21.49
C GLY A 220 5.81 -0.45 20.69
N TRP A 221 5.79 -0.42 19.35
CA TRP A 221 7.02 -0.57 18.54
C TRP A 221 7.88 0.69 18.52
N GLY A 222 7.32 1.88 18.79
CA GLY A 222 8.09 3.12 18.86
C GLY A 222 8.96 3.33 17.61
N GLU A 223 10.22 3.69 17.81
CA GLU A 223 11.16 3.93 16.71
C GLU A 223 11.42 2.70 15.83
N ALA A 224 11.23 1.48 16.37
CA ALA A 224 11.34 0.24 15.58
C ALA A 224 10.26 0.11 14.49
N ALA A 225 9.20 0.92 14.53
CA ALA A 225 8.22 1.02 13.44
C ALA A 225 8.79 1.70 12.19
N PHE A 226 9.96 2.35 12.26
CA PHE A 226 10.57 3.08 11.15
C PHE A 226 11.85 2.38 10.67
N PRO A 227 12.06 2.23 9.35
CA PRO A 227 13.31 1.69 8.82
C PRO A 227 14.47 2.63 9.14
N ALA A 228 15.66 2.09 9.28
CA ALA A 228 16.87 2.87 9.53
C ALA A 228 17.55 3.30 8.22
N PRO A 229 17.94 4.57 8.06
CA PRO A 229 17.68 5.69 8.97
C PRO A 229 16.20 6.07 8.99
N SER A 230 15.69 6.57 10.12
CA SER A 230 14.24 6.74 10.37
C SER A 230 13.51 7.63 9.36
N TYR A 231 14.20 8.54 8.68
CA TYR A 231 13.60 9.37 7.62
C TYR A 231 13.42 8.63 6.27
N SER A 232 14.08 7.48 6.09
CA SER A 232 14.03 6.75 4.81
C SER A 232 12.64 6.22 4.46
N PHE A 233 11.74 6.04 5.45
CA PHE A 233 10.35 5.76 5.14
C PHE A 233 9.70 6.88 4.31
N LEU A 234 10.07 8.14 4.56
CA LEU A 234 9.53 9.27 3.81
C LEU A 234 10.02 9.26 2.36
N THR A 235 11.32 9.04 2.15
CA THR A 235 11.89 9.01 0.79
C THR A 235 11.38 7.81 0.01
N VAL A 236 11.39 6.62 0.60
CA VAL A 236 11.06 5.37 -0.09
C VAL A 236 9.56 5.18 -0.25
N TYR A 237 8.77 5.28 0.84
CA TYR A 237 7.36 4.86 0.83
C TYR A 237 6.36 6.01 0.65
N ILE A 238 6.81 7.26 0.67
CA ILE A 238 5.97 8.43 0.38
C ILE A 238 6.40 9.09 -0.93
N VAL A 239 7.65 9.57 -1.00
CA VAL A 239 8.14 10.32 -2.16
C VAL A 239 8.29 9.42 -3.38
N GLY A 240 8.85 8.21 -3.22
CA GLY A 240 9.02 7.25 -4.31
C GLY A 240 7.71 6.96 -5.05
N PRO A 241 6.64 6.48 -4.37
CA PRO A 241 5.34 6.24 -4.98
C PRO A 241 4.72 7.48 -5.61
N ILE A 242 4.76 8.64 -4.93
CA ILE A 242 4.20 9.89 -5.47
C ILE A 242 4.90 10.29 -6.77
N CYS A 243 6.24 10.26 -6.79
CA CYS A 243 7.02 10.58 -7.98
C CYS A 243 6.72 9.61 -9.12
N GLY A 244 6.67 8.31 -8.84
CA GLY A 244 6.31 7.29 -9.83
C GLY A 244 4.94 7.54 -10.45
N GLY A 245 3.93 7.78 -9.61
CA GLY A 245 2.57 8.10 -10.04
C GLY A 245 2.47 9.38 -10.88
N VAL A 246 3.16 10.45 -10.47
CA VAL A 246 3.20 11.72 -11.21
C VAL A 246 3.83 11.56 -12.59
N VAL A 247 4.97 10.86 -12.68
CA VAL A 247 5.65 10.60 -13.95
C VAL A 247 4.75 9.75 -14.87
N ALA A 248 4.11 8.71 -14.34
CA ALA A 248 3.14 7.90 -15.09
C ALA A 248 2.00 8.76 -15.68
N SER A 249 1.45 9.67 -14.87
CA SER A 249 0.39 10.60 -15.27
C SER A 249 0.82 11.51 -16.42
N ILE A 250 2.01 12.12 -16.32
CA ILE A 250 2.57 13.01 -17.32
C ILE A 250 2.78 12.26 -18.64
N LEU A 251 3.41 11.10 -18.60
CA LEU A 251 3.68 10.30 -19.79
C LEU A 251 2.38 9.81 -20.45
N PHE A 252 1.43 9.33 -19.65
CA PHE A 252 0.13 8.92 -20.20
C PHE A 252 -0.55 10.09 -20.94
N LYS A 253 -0.54 11.28 -20.36
CA LYS A 253 -1.08 12.49 -20.98
C LYS A 253 -0.39 12.84 -22.31
N LEU A 254 0.93 12.81 -22.35
CA LEU A 254 1.72 13.12 -23.54
C LEU A 254 1.41 12.16 -24.70
N PHE A 255 1.30 10.86 -24.43
CA PHE A 255 1.07 9.86 -25.47
C PHE A 255 -0.40 9.75 -25.91
N HIS A 256 -1.37 10.18 -25.09
CA HIS A 256 -2.80 10.00 -25.38
C HIS A 256 -3.53 11.30 -25.70
N SER A 257 -2.94 12.47 -25.39
CA SER A 257 -3.52 13.78 -25.79
C SER A 257 -3.47 14.02 -27.30
N GLN A 258 -2.59 13.35 -28.03
CA GLN A 258 -2.46 13.51 -29.49
C GLN A 258 -3.52 12.76 -30.31
N LYS A 259 -4.35 11.89 -29.71
CA LYS A 259 -5.40 11.13 -30.40
C LYS A 259 -6.81 11.72 -30.28
N LEU A 260 -6.94 12.92 -29.73
CA LEU A 260 -8.21 13.63 -29.56
C LEU A 260 -8.34 14.85 -30.51
N LYS A 261 -7.53 14.90 -31.58
CA LYS A 261 -7.73 15.87 -32.67
C LYS A 261 -8.25 15.18 -33.91
#